data_655b58020051acf1848f70b31d4cc55b
#
_entry.id   655b58020051acf1848f70b31d4cc55b
#
_cell.length_a   1.000
_cell.length_b   1.000
_cell.length_c   1.000
_cell.angle_alpha   90.00
_cell.angle_beta   90.00
_cell.angle_gamma   90.00
#
_symmetry.space_group_name_H-M   'P 1'
#
loop_
_entity.id
_entity.type
_entity.pdbx_description
1 polymer ?
#
loop_
_entity_poly.entity_id
_entity_poly.type
_entity_poly.pdbx_seq_one_letter_code
_entity_poly.pdbx_strand_id
1 'polypeptide(L)'
;MLKPFTFILVLSLLLACGKGNSNMDMNNYESYFPMDFGTYVDYEVVEVQHDINAEITSDTSLYYLRTVIGDTITDNTGRLARKFFRKKRNELSDPWVTTDVWTALINNNRVEVTEENKRKVWLILPPLNSSSWDQNAFNVDDAIFCAYEGIHENSSINNLNFDSVLRVEQEDVLNLVSFRRKYEQYANNVGLVNKYYKDLNIFNFDTLNIQYGTELIYKCIGFGVE
;
A
#
# COMPACT_ATOMS: atom_id res chain seq x y z
N MET A 1 82.73 23.45 1.45
CA MET A 1 81.92 22.21 1.28
C MET A 1 80.52 22.49 1.74
N LEU A 2 79.61 22.83 0.81
CA LEU A 2 78.21 23.08 1.09
C LEU A 2 77.44 21.75 0.89
N LYS A 3 76.70 21.31 1.89
CA LYS A 3 75.74 20.18 1.78
C LYS A 3 74.37 20.70 1.25
N PRO A 4 73.76 19.98 0.28
CA PRO A 4 72.44 20.36 -0.20
C PRO A 4 71.38 19.91 0.80
N PHE A 5 70.46 20.80 1.14
CA PHE A 5 69.33 20.56 1.98
C PHE A 5 68.16 20.08 1.08
N THR A 6 67.81 18.81 1.18
CA THR A 6 66.76 18.23 0.39
C THR A 6 65.42 18.60 1.02
N PHE A 7 64.63 19.44 0.35
CA PHE A 7 63.28 19.87 0.76
C PHE A 7 62.27 18.78 0.29
N ILE A 8 61.78 17.98 1.21
CA ILE A 8 60.73 17.01 0.94
C ILE A 8 59.37 17.74 1.01
N LEU A 9 58.79 17.98 -0.17
CA LEU A 9 57.44 18.50 -0.31
C LEU A 9 56.40 17.38 -0.02
N VAL A 10 55.81 17.36 1.15
CA VAL A 10 54.68 16.46 1.50
C VAL A 10 53.42 17.02 0.86
N LEU A 11 52.99 16.43 -0.24
CA LEU A 11 51.74 16.73 -0.92
C LEU A 11 50.61 16.03 -0.15
N SER A 12 49.94 16.76 0.73
CA SER A 12 48.76 16.29 1.43
C SER A 12 47.55 16.24 0.48
N LEU A 13 47.22 15.02 0.03
CA LEU A 13 45.98 14.71 -0.67
C LEU A 13 44.81 14.92 0.29
N LEU A 14 44.14 16.07 0.17
CA LEU A 14 42.82 16.29 0.75
C LEU A 14 41.81 15.44 -0.04
N LEU A 15 41.50 14.27 0.47
CA LEU A 15 40.32 13.53 0.08
C LEU A 15 39.07 14.35 0.50
N ALA A 16 38.62 15.17 -0.41
CA ALA A 16 37.29 15.79 -0.28
C ALA A 16 36.25 14.67 -0.38
N CYS A 17 35.76 14.21 0.77
CA CYS A 17 34.58 13.41 0.86
C CYS A 17 33.41 14.29 0.39
N GLY A 18 33.09 14.26 -0.90
CA GLY A 18 31.87 14.84 -1.44
C GLY A 18 30.70 14.14 -0.75
N LYS A 19 30.04 14.81 0.20
CA LYS A 19 28.67 14.48 0.56
C LYS A 19 27.87 14.62 -0.71
N GLY A 20 27.58 13.52 -1.38
CA GLY A 20 26.53 13.49 -2.37
C GLY A 20 25.24 13.90 -1.66
N ASN A 21 24.80 15.15 -1.86
CA ASN A 21 23.42 15.47 -1.68
C ASN A 21 22.66 14.64 -2.73
N SER A 22 22.25 13.44 -2.36
CA SER A 22 21.13 12.81 -3.02
C SER A 22 19.94 13.68 -2.70
N ASN A 23 19.63 14.65 -3.57
CA ASN A 23 18.28 15.16 -3.64
C ASN A 23 17.44 13.92 -3.92
N MET A 24 16.78 13.39 -2.87
CA MET A 24 15.78 12.35 -3.05
C MET A 24 14.74 12.96 -3.97
N ASP A 25 14.66 12.46 -5.19
CA ASP A 25 13.67 12.93 -6.15
C ASP A 25 12.32 12.49 -5.63
N MET A 26 11.60 13.40 -4.99
CA MET A 26 10.29 13.14 -4.38
C MET A 26 9.30 12.56 -5.40
N ASN A 27 9.43 12.93 -6.67
CA ASN A 27 8.59 12.40 -7.76
C ASN A 27 8.77 10.88 -7.93
N ASN A 28 9.90 10.32 -7.53
CA ASN A 28 10.14 8.88 -7.65
C ASN A 28 9.34 8.05 -6.65
N TYR A 29 8.88 8.62 -5.53
CA TYR A 29 8.10 7.89 -4.52
C TYR A 29 6.59 7.92 -4.77
N GLU A 30 6.09 8.92 -5.51
CA GLU A 30 4.70 8.99 -5.94
C GLU A 30 4.35 7.83 -6.89
N SER A 31 5.35 7.23 -7.53
CA SER A 31 5.20 6.06 -8.39
C SER A 31 4.65 4.80 -7.68
N TYR A 32 4.68 4.75 -6.34
CA TYR A 32 4.00 3.70 -5.57
C TYR A 32 2.48 3.86 -5.52
N PHE A 33 1.97 5.00 -5.96
CA PHE A 33 0.55 5.23 -6.18
C PHE A 33 0.36 6.07 -7.45
N PRO A 34 0.52 5.48 -8.66
CA PRO A 34 0.40 6.19 -9.91
C PRO A 34 -0.97 6.85 -10.06
N MET A 35 -0.99 8.13 -10.42
CA MET A 35 -2.19 8.95 -10.53
C MET A 35 -2.52 9.32 -11.99
N ASP A 36 -1.87 8.69 -12.96
CA ASP A 36 -2.13 8.94 -14.38
C ASP A 36 -3.50 8.38 -14.78
N PHE A 37 -4.20 9.14 -15.63
CA PHE A 37 -5.52 8.75 -16.13
C PHE A 37 -5.46 7.40 -16.85
N GLY A 38 -6.41 6.52 -16.54
CA GLY A 38 -6.51 5.18 -17.12
C GLY A 38 -5.62 4.13 -16.45
N THR A 39 -4.73 4.51 -15.52
CA THR A 39 -3.94 3.52 -14.77
C THR A 39 -4.88 2.58 -14.02
N TYR A 40 -4.71 1.27 -14.22
CA TYR A 40 -5.53 0.26 -13.57
C TYR A 40 -4.71 -0.86 -12.96
N VAL A 41 -5.30 -1.51 -11.94
CA VAL A 41 -4.81 -2.77 -11.36
C VAL A 41 -5.98 -3.74 -11.24
N ASP A 42 -5.78 -4.96 -11.71
CA ASP A 42 -6.73 -6.07 -11.61
C ASP A 42 -6.33 -7.01 -10.47
N TYR A 43 -7.31 -7.43 -9.71
CA TYR A 43 -7.13 -8.35 -8.59
C TYR A 43 -8.04 -9.58 -8.72
N GLU A 44 -7.51 -10.71 -8.32
CA GLU A 44 -8.30 -11.83 -7.80
C GLU A 44 -8.55 -11.55 -6.32
N VAL A 45 -9.80 -11.66 -5.90
CA VAL A 45 -10.23 -11.36 -4.53
C VAL A 45 -10.89 -12.59 -3.94
N VAL A 46 -10.36 -13.03 -2.79
CA VAL A 46 -10.97 -14.04 -1.94
C VAL A 46 -11.49 -13.36 -0.70
N GLU A 47 -12.79 -13.52 -0.46
CA GLU A 47 -13.46 -13.02 0.74
C GLU A 47 -14.08 -14.20 1.48
N VAL A 48 -13.80 -14.31 2.78
CA VAL A 48 -14.38 -15.36 3.64
C VAL A 48 -15.09 -14.69 4.81
N GLN A 49 -16.36 -15.01 4.96
CA GLN A 49 -17.16 -14.60 6.10
C GLN A 49 -17.33 -15.79 7.05
N HIS A 50 -16.93 -15.59 8.31
CA HIS A 50 -17.01 -16.60 9.36
C HIS A 50 -18.12 -16.26 10.34
N ASP A 51 -19.03 -17.19 10.58
CA ASP A 51 -20.07 -17.12 11.61
C ASP A 51 -20.39 -18.53 12.12
N ILE A 52 -19.99 -18.83 13.35
CA ILE A 52 -20.23 -20.17 13.95
C ILE A 52 -21.71 -20.52 14.08
N ASN A 53 -22.61 -19.53 14.05
CA ASN A 53 -24.06 -19.72 14.14
C ASN A 53 -24.73 -19.85 12.77
N ALA A 54 -24.01 -19.60 11.67
CA ALA A 54 -24.57 -19.74 10.34
C ALA A 54 -24.62 -21.22 9.89
N GLU A 55 -25.50 -21.53 8.94
CA GLU A 55 -25.58 -22.86 8.32
C GLU A 55 -24.27 -23.22 7.62
N ILE A 56 -23.65 -22.23 6.94
CA ILE A 56 -22.32 -22.32 6.38
C ILE A 56 -21.39 -21.47 7.26
N THR A 57 -20.62 -22.13 8.10
CA THR A 57 -19.78 -21.44 9.12
C THR A 57 -18.61 -20.65 8.53
N SER A 58 -18.24 -20.92 7.26
CA SER A 58 -17.19 -20.22 6.53
C SER A 58 -17.62 -20.09 5.07
N ASP A 59 -18.32 -19.01 4.76
CA ASP A 59 -18.79 -18.72 3.39
C ASP A 59 -17.68 -18.01 2.61
N THR A 60 -17.27 -18.61 1.50
CA THR A 60 -16.16 -18.12 0.66
C THR A 60 -16.68 -17.62 -0.68
N SER A 61 -16.35 -16.37 -0.98
CA SER A 61 -16.61 -15.74 -2.27
C SER A 61 -15.30 -15.48 -3.02
N LEU A 62 -15.27 -15.84 -4.30
CA LEU A 62 -14.20 -15.49 -5.24
C LEU A 62 -14.77 -14.55 -6.29
N TYR A 63 -14.09 -13.44 -6.54
CA TYR A 63 -14.46 -12.48 -7.58
C TYR A 63 -13.25 -11.71 -8.07
N TYR A 64 -13.44 -10.90 -9.11
CA TYR A 64 -12.39 -10.03 -9.65
C TYR A 64 -12.73 -8.57 -9.43
N LEU A 65 -11.73 -7.80 -9.05
CA LEU A 65 -11.82 -6.35 -8.84
C LEU A 65 -10.83 -5.65 -9.75
N ARG A 66 -11.25 -4.53 -10.36
CA ARG A 66 -10.37 -3.58 -11.05
C ARG A 66 -10.47 -2.24 -10.36
N THR A 67 -9.33 -1.65 -10.03
CA THR A 67 -9.24 -0.23 -9.67
C THR A 67 -8.74 0.56 -10.85
N VAL A 68 -9.29 1.77 -11.09
CA VAL A 68 -8.89 2.63 -12.22
C VAL A 68 -8.83 4.09 -11.78
N ILE A 69 -7.74 4.75 -12.13
CA ILE A 69 -7.61 6.20 -11.99
C ILE A 69 -8.37 6.89 -13.12
N GLY A 70 -9.37 7.68 -12.77
CA GLY A 70 -10.21 8.41 -13.73
C GLY A 70 -9.89 9.88 -13.84
N ASP A 71 -10.90 10.64 -14.30
CA ASP A 71 -10.81 12.08 -14.50
C ASP A 71 -10.47 12.84 -13.23
N THR A 72 -9.92 14.04 -13.43
CA THR A 72 -9.72 15.01 -12.35
C THR A 72 -11.07 15.55 -11.87
N ILE A 73 -11.20 15.69 -10.57
CA ILE A 73 -12.36 16.27 -9.89
C ILE A 73 -11.87 17.25 -8.82
N THR A 74 -12.67 18.27 -8.51
CA THR A 74 -12.44 19.12 -7.35
C THR A 74 -13.17 18.51 -6.16
N ASP A 75 -12.45 18.23 -5.07
CA ASP A 75 -13.05 17.72 -3.84
C ASP A 75 -13.83 18.82 -3.07
N ASN A 76 -14.55 18.42 -2.03
CA ASN A 76 -15.37 19.33 -1.22
C ASN A 76 -14.56 20.43 -0.49
N THR A 77 -13.23 20.34 -0.49
CA THR A 77 -12.32 21.33 0.09
C THR A 77 -11.61 22.18 -0.96
N GLY A 78 -11.98 22.03 -2.25
CA GLY A 78 -11.42 22.79 -3.35
C GLY A 78 -10.09 22.25 -3.90
N ARG A 79 -9.65 21.04 -3.51
CA ARG A 79 -8.41 20.43 -3.97
C ARG A 79 -8.67 19.58 -5.22
N LEU A 80 -7.66 19.54 -6.09
CA LEU A 80 -7.69 18.64 -7.25
C LEU A 80 -7.43 17.21 -6.79
N ALA A 81 -8.35 16.31 -7.12
CA ALA A 81 -8.27 14.88 -6.88
C ALA A 81 -8.56 14.11 -8.18
N ARG A 82 -8.31 12.83 -8.19
CA ARG A 82 -8.73 11.91 -9.26
C ARG A 82 -9.93 11.10 -8.78
N LYS A 83 -10.88 10.81 -9.67
CA LYS A 83 -11.81 9.71 -9.44
C LYS A 83 -11.04 8.40 -9.36
N PHE A 84 -11.42 7.56 -8.44
CA PHE A 84 -10.82 6.24 -8.23
C PHE A 84 -11.94 5.21 -8.32
N PHE A 85 -12.12 4.65 -9.51
CA PHE A 85 -13.18 3.70 -9.79
C PHE A 85 -12.82 2.32 -9.23
N ARG A 86 -13.81 1.65 -8.66
CA ARG A 86 -13.78 0.23 -8.37
C ARG A 86 -14.81 -0.46 -9.22
N LYS A 87 -14.34 -1.44 -10.00
CA LYS A 87 -15.18 -2.23 -10.91
C LYS A 87 -15.07 -3.70 -10.50
N LYS A 88 -16.20 -4.40 -10.44
CA LYS A 88 -16.26 -5.81 -10.06
C LYS A 88 -16.80 -6.66 -11.21
N ARG A 89 -16.35 -7.91 -11.27
CA ARG A 89 -16.96 -8.98 -12.07
C ARG A 89 -16.83 -10.32 -11.33
N ASN A 90 -17.75 -11.25 -11.56
CA ASN A 90 -17.70 -12.54 -10.88
C ASN A 90 -16.81 -13.54 -11.63
N GLU A 91 -16.87 -13.51 -12.96
CA GLU A 91 -16.05 -14.39 -13.82
C GLU A 91 -15.14 -13.55 -14.72
N LEU A 92 -14.04 -14.15 -15.20
CA LEU A 92 -13.09 -13.45 -16.09
C LEU A 92 -13.74 -13.03 -17.43
N SER A 93 -14.77 -13.75 -17.87
CA SER A 93 -15.53 -13.46 -19.09
C SER A 93 -16.58 -12.37 -18.93
N ASP A 94 -16.95 -12.03 -17.70
CA ASP A 94 -17.99 -11.04 -17.43
C ASP A 94 -17.52 -9.62 -17.73
N PRO A 95 -18.42 -8.72 -18.10
CA PRO A 95 -18.10 -7.31 -18.20
C PRO A 95 -17.82 -6.71 -16.83
N TRP A 96 -16.94 -5.71 -16.78
CA TRP A 96 -16.69 -4.92 -15.58
C TRP A 96 -17.90 -4.06 -15.24
N VAL A 97 -18.35 -4.12 -13.99
CA VAL A 97 -19.43 -3.27 -13.44
C VAL A 97 -18.84 -2.36 -12.38
N THR A 98 -19.01 -1.04 -12.51
CA THR A 98 -18.58 -0.09 -11.49
C THR A 98 -19.43 -0.27 -10.24
N THR A 99 -18.79 -0.57 -9.12
CA THR A 99 -19.44 -0.70 -7.80
C THR A 99 -19.29 0.55 -6.97
N ASP A 100 -18.11 1.19 -7.03
CA ASP A 100 -17.79 2.35 -6.21
C ASP A 100 -17.02 3.40 -7.02
N VAL A 101 -17.16 4.65 -6.62
CA VAL A 101 -16.37 5.78 -7.13
C VAL A 101 -15.83 6.54 -5.92
N TRP A 102 -14.59 6.30 -5.62
CA TRP A 102 -13.84 7.01 -4.59
C TRP A 102 -13.09 8.19 -5.18
N THR A 103 -12.37 8.92 -4.36
CA THR A 103 -11.43 9.93 -4.81
C THR A 103 -10.05 9.69 -4.23
N ALA A 104 -9.02 9.97 -5.02
CA ALA A 104 -7.63 9.86 -4.60
C ALA A 104 -6.87 11.13 -4.94
N LEU A 105 -5.93 11.52 -4.08
CA LEU A 105 -5.02 12.63 -4.33
C LEU A 105 -3.70 12.44 -3.57
N ILE A 106 -2.63 13.04 -4.09
CA ILE A 106 -1.37 13.17 -3.37
C ILE A 106 -1.28 14.62 -2.88
N ASN A 107 -1.19 14.79 -1.56
CA ASN A 107 -1.17 16.10 -0.92
C ASN A 107 -0.23 16.11 0.28
N ASN A 108 0.69 17.07 0.32
CA ASN A 108 1.68 17.20 1.40
C ASN A 108 2.39 15.87 1.70
N ASN A 109 2.87 15.20 0.67
CA ASN A 109 3.57 13.92 0.76
C ASN A 109 2.73 12.76 1.33
N ARG A 110 1.41 12.83 1.19
CA ARG A 110 0.50 11.77 1.59
C ARG A 110 -0.38 11.36 0.42
N VAL A 111 -0.55 10.06 0.25
CA VAL A 111 -1.60 9.49 -0.59
C VAL A 111 -2.86 9.44 0.26
N GLU A 112 -3.84 10.24 -0.11
CA GLU A 112 -5.14 10.33 0.55
C GLU A 112 -6.20 9.72 -0.37
N VAL A 113 -6.97 8.77 0.14
CA VAL A 113 -8.11 8.18 -0.56
C VAL A 113 -9.37 8.41 0.26
N THR A 114 -10.43 8.88 -0.38
CA THR A 114 -11.74 9.03 0.26
C THR A 114 -12.63 7.88 -0.17
N GLU A 115 -12.88 6.96 0.76
CA GLU A 115 -13.73 5.78 0.64
C GLU A 115 -15.00 6.01 1.46
N GLU A 116 -16.19 5.83 0.88
CA GLU A 116 -17.47 5.96 1.60
C GLU A 116 -17.56 7.25 2.44
N ASN A 117 -17.11 8.38 1.85
CA ASN A 117 -17.02 9.70 2.53
C ASN A 117 -16.01 9.76 3.71
N LYS A 118 -15.19 8.74 3.92
CA LYS A 118 -14.13 8.72 4.92
C LYS A 118 -12.77 8.91 4.24
N ARG A 119 -12.09 10.00 4.57
CA ARG A 119 -10.76 10.28 4.06
C ARG A 119 -9.73 9.49 4.87
N LYS A 120 -8.94 8.67 4.18
CA LYS A 120 -7.90 7.84 4.75
C LYS A 120 -6.52 8.21 4.19
N VAL A 121 -5.48 8.10 5.00
CA VAL A 121 -4.08 8.22 4.57
C VAL A 121 -3.56 6.82 4.27
N TRP A 122 -3.37 6.51 3.00
CA TRP A 122 -2.88 5.21 2.59
C TRP A 122 -1.35 5.10 2.68
N LEU A 123 -0.63 6.15 2.22
CA LEU A 123 0.84 6.18 2.24
C LEU A 123 1.34 7.54 2.72
N ILE A 124 2.53 7.56 3.34
CA ILE A 124 3.35 8.75 3.59
C ILE A 124 4.64 8.65 2.78
N LEU A 125 4.94 9.69 2.02
CA LEU A 125 6.07 9.76 1.10
C LEU A 125 7.09 10.81 1.56
N PRO A 126 8.41 10.58 1.43
CA PRO A 126 9.04 9.32 1.05
C PRO A 126 8.82 8.24 2.10
N PRO A 127 8.84 6.95 1.69
CA PRO A 127 8.75 5.87 2.65
C PRO A 127 10.02 5.78 3.47
N LEU A 128 9.90 5.81 4.80
CA LEU A 128 11.01 5.69 5.74
C LEU A 128 10.66 4.64 6.79
N ASN A 129 11.63 3.82 7.22
CA ASN A 129 11.42 2.82 8.28
C ASN A 129 10.94 3.42 9.61
N SER A 130 11.19 4.73 9.83
CA SER A 130 10.72 5.46 11.01
C SER A 130 9.33 6.06 10.84
N SER A 131 8.72 5.98 9.66
CA SER A 131 7.40 6.57 9.41
C SER A 131 6.32 5.72 10.05
N SER A 132 5.47 6.38 10.84
CA SER A 132 4.22 5.84 11.35
C SER A 132 3.14 6.90 11.25
N TRP A 133 1.93 6.49 10.91
CA TRP A 133 0.82 7.42 10.76
C TRP A 133 -0.50 6.77 11.14
N ASP A 134 -1.46 7.60 11.50
CA ASP A 134 -2.83 7.17 11.66
C ASP A 134 -3.54 7.22 10.29
N GLN A 135 -3.99 6.07 9.80
CA GLN A 135 -4.75 5.97 8.56
C GLN A 135 -6.04 6.80 8.61
N ASN A 136 -6.66 6.89 9.78
CA ASN A 136 -7.92 7.58 10.02
C ASN A 136 -7.76 9.02 10.52
N ALA A 137 -6.57 9.62 10.44
CA ALA A 137 -6.27 10.97 10.93
C ALA A 137 -7.24 12.07 10.42
N PHE A 138 -8.00 11.82 9.35
CA PHE A 138 -8.92 12.78 8.73
C PHE A 138 -10.38 12.33 8.70
N ASN A 139 -10.75 11.35 9.51
CA ASN A 139 -12.13 10.92 9.67
C ASN A 139 -12.45 10.65 11.15
N VAL A 140 -13.63 10.14 11.47
CA VAL A 140 -14.13 9.96 12.84
C VAL A 140 -13.97 8.55 13.38
N ASP A 141 -13.41 7.64 12.58
CA ASP A 141 -13.17 6.26 13.01
C ASP A 141 -11.99 6.19 13.99
N ASP A 142 -11.91 5.10 14.73
CA ASP A 142 -10.78 4.83 15.62
C ASP A 142 -9.45 4.84 14.85
N ALA A 143 -8.40 5.29 15.52
CA ALA A 143 -7.07 5.36 14.94
C ALA A 143 -6.56 3.98 14.51
N ILE A 144 -6.02 3.91 13.28
CA ILE A 144 -5.30 2.74 12.76
C ILE A 144 -3.87 3.18 12.46
N PHE A 145 -2.93 2.74 13.30
CA PHE A 145 -1.53 3.11 13.14
C PHE A 145 -0.85 2.21 12.11
N CYS A 146 -0.43 2.82 11.03
CA CYS A 146 0.31 2.18 9.95
C CYS A 146 1.81 2.47 10.07
N ALA A 147 2.64 1.54 9.61
CA ALA A 147 4.08 1.71 9.49
C ALA A 147 4.61 0.93 8.27
N TYR A 148 5.76 1.34 7.73
CA TYR A 148 6.45 0.53 6.73
C TYR A 148 7.22 -0.60 7.42
N GLU A 149 6.97 -1.84 7.02
CA GLU A 149 7.70 -3.02 7.46
C GLU A 149 8.74 -3.48 6.42
N GLY A 150 8.52 -3.15 5.15
CA GLY A 150 9.46 -3.40 4.04
C GLY A 150 9.46 -2.22 3.06
N ILE A 151 10.64 -1.80 2.62
CA ILE A 151 10.83 -0.67 1.71
C ILE A 151 11.77 -1.09 0.59
N HIS A 152 11.31 -0.95 -0.68
CA HIS A 152 12.05 -1.30 -1.89
C HIS A 152 12.48 -2.78 -1.95
N GLU A 153 11.65 -3.68 -1.44
CA GLU A 153 11.89 -5.12 -1.47
C GLU A 153 11.29 -5.76 -2.72
N ASN A 154 11.92 -6.82 -3.21
CA ASN A 154 11.36 -7.62 -4.29
C ASN A 154 10.20 -8.46 -3.76
N SER A 155 9.15 -8.60 -4.55
CA SER A 155 7.99 -9.43 -4.19
C SER A 155 7.43 -10.15 -5.41
N SER A 156 6.93 -11.37 -5.18
CA SER A 156 6.18 -12.14 -6.19
C SER A 156 4.76 -12.35 -5.70
N ILE A 157 3.77 -11.93 -6.49
CA ILE A 157 2.35 -12.04 -6.17
C ILE A 157 1.67 -12.71 -7.37
N ASN A 158 1.02 -13.84 -7.12
CA ASN A 158 0.64 -14.75 -8.19
C ASN A 158 1.87 -15.05 -9.06
N ASN A 159 1.84 -14.90 -10.36
CA ASN A 159 2.98 -15.12 -11.25
C ASN A 159 3.63 -13.80 -11.71
N LEU A 160 3.33 -12.69 -11.01
CA LEU A 160 3.88 -11.37 -11.31
C LEU A 160 5.03 -11.07 -10.35
N ASN A 161 6.15 -10.58 -10.90
CA ASN A 161 7.34 -10.17 -10.14
C ASN A 161 7.43 -8.65 -10.10
N PHE A 162 7.66 -8.11 -8.92
CA PHE A 162 7.81 -6.68 -8.67
C PHE A 162 9.17 -6.42 -8.03
N ASP A 163 10.01 -5.61 -8.67
CA ASP A 163 11.38 -5.35 -8.22
C ASP A 163 11.46 -4.42 -7.01
N SER A 164 10.43 -3.64 -6.77
CA SER A 164 10.40 -2.66 -5.68
C SER A 164 9.00 -2.52 -5.12
N VAL A 165 8.81 -2.97 -3.89
CA VAL A 165 7.54 -3.00 -3.17
C VAL A 165 7.70 -2.34 -1.81
N LEU A 166 6.71 -1.57 -1.41
CA LEU A 166 6.50 -1.11 -0.04
C LEU A 166 5.51 -2.05 0.65
N ARG A 167 5.83 -2.48 1.86
CA ARG A 167 4.89 -3.16 2.73
C ARG A 167 4.44 -2.21 3.84
N VAL A 168 3.15 -2.00 3.93
CA VAL A 168 2.48 -1.22 4.98
C VAL A 168 1.80 -2.18 5.93
N GLU A 169 2.28 -2.26 7.16
CA GLU A 169 1.64 -3.00 8.24
C GLU A 169 0.62 -2.10 8.94
N GLN A 170 -0.58 -2.63 9.17
CA GLN A 170 -1.68 -1.93 9.83
C GLN A 170 -2.01 -2.57 11.18
N GLU A 171 -1.99 -3.89 11.26
CA GLU A 171 -2.35 -4.62 12.47
C GLU A 171 -1.75 -6.03 12.45
N ASP A 172 -1.11 -6.44 13.55
CA ASP A 172 -0.67 -7.82 13.81
C ASP A 172 -0.92 -8.16 15.28
N VAL A 173 -2.09 -8.74 15.55
CA VAL A 173 -2.57 -9.04 16.90
C VAL A 173 -3.00 -10.50 16.99
N LEU A 174 -2.41 -11.23 17.90
CA LEU A 174 -2.87 -12.55 18.33
C LEU A 174 -3.02 -12.58 19.85
N ASN A 175 -4.24 -12.84 20.32
CA ASN A 175 -4.55 -13.01 21.72
C ASN A 175 -5.59 -14.13 21.95
N LEU A 176 -6.09 -14.30 23.18
CA LEU A 176 -7.05 -15.36 23.54
C LEU A 176 -8.29 -15.40 22.65
N VAL A 177 -8.75 -14.24 22.18
CA VAL A 177 -10.04 -14.08 21.52
C VAL A 177 -9.99 -13.39 20.16
N SER A 178 -8.80 -12.93 19.74
CA SER A 178 -8.65 -12.19 18.48
C SER A 178 -7.43 -12.65 17.70
N PHE A 179 -7.60 -12.81 16.40
CA PHE A 179 -6.53 -12.89 15.42
C PHE A 179 -6.77 -11.83 14.34
N ARG A 180 -5.98 -10.76 14.38
CA ARG A 180 -6.04 -9.68 13.41
C ARG A 180 -4.70 -9.53 12.74
N ARG A 181 -4.70 -9.59 11.42
CA ARG A 181 -3.51 -9.36 10.61
C ARG A 181 -3.90 -8.59 9.36
N LYS A 182 -3.38 -7.38 9.23
CA LYS A 182 -3.75 -6.45 8.16
C LYS A 182 -2.51 -5.79 7.61
N TYR A 183 -2.23 -6.01 6.33
CA TYR A 183 -1.15 -5.32 5.62
C TYR A 183 -1.50 -5.11 4.15
N GLU A 184 -0.80 -4.17 3.53
CA GLU A 184 -0.91 -3.86 2.11
C GLU A 184 0.48 -3.78 1.49
N GLN A 185 0.59 -4.14 0.21
CA GLN A 185 1.83 -4.03 -0.56
C GLN A 185 1.60 -3.19 -1.80
N TYR A 186 2.48 -2.23 -2.01
CA TYR A 186 2.43 -1.28 -3.11
C TYR A 186 3.69 -1.42 -3.96
N ALA A 187 3.53 -1.73 -5.24
CA ALA A 187 4.64 -1.86 -6.18
C ALA A 187 4.90 -0.56 -6.94
N ASN A 188 6.18 -0.26 -7.16
CA ASN A 188 6.61 0.89 -7.93
C ASN A 188 6.01 0.85 -9.35
N ASN A 189 5.48 1.98 -9.83
CA ASN A 189 4.79 2.18 -11.10
C ASN A 189 3.51 1.34 -11.31
N VAL A 190 2.98 0.73 -10.25
CA VAL A 190 1.77 -0.10 -10.31
C VAL A 190 0.71 0.38 -9.31
N GLY A 191 1.10 0.60 -8.06
CA GLY A 191 0.19 0.89 -6.96
C GLY A 191 -0.02 -0.33 -6.05
N LEU A 192 -1.19 -0.47 -5.44
CA LEU A 192 -1.55 -1.58 -4.58
C LEU A 192 -1.52 -2.89 -5.37
N VAL A 193 -0.73 -3.87 -4.93
CA VAL A 193 -0.59 -5.18 -5.60
C VAL A 193 -1.04 -6.36 -4.74
N ASN A 194 -1.08 -6.16 -3.42
CA ASN A 194 -1.57 -7.15 -2.48
C ASN A 194 -2.22 -6.47 -1.28
N LYS A 195 -3.36 -6.99 -0.86
CA LYS A 195 -4.02 -6.64 0.38
C LYS A 195 -4.34 -7.91 1.14
N TYR A 196 -3.91 -7.95 2.40
CA TYR A 196 -4.21 -9.04 3.30
C TYR A 196 -4.92 -8.48 4.52
N TYR A 197 -6.15 -8.90 4.71
CA TYR A 197 -7.00 -8.46 5.79
C TYR A 197 -7.60 -9.67 6.47
N LYS A 198 -7.26 -9.87 7.75
CA LYS A 198 -7.92 -10.81 8.65
C LYS A 198 -8.35 -10.08 9.90
N ASP A 199 -9.61 -10.20 10.24
CA ASP A 199 -10.18 -9.70 11.48
C ASP A 199 -11.11 -10.77 12.04
N LEU A 200 -10.55 -11.61 12.90
CA LEU A 200 -11.15 -12.84 13.36
C LEU A 200 -11.29 -12.87 14.88
N ASN A 201 -12.46 -13.22 15.35
CA ASN A 201 -12.67 -13.67 16.72
C ASN A 201 -12.41 -15.17 16.77
N ILE A 202 -11.48 -15.58 17.62
CA ILE A 202 -11.03 -16.96 17.80
C ILE A 202 -11.25 -17.43 19.23
N PHE A 203 -11.09 -18.72 19.48
CA PHE A 203 -11.21 -19.27 20.82
C PHE A 203 -9.86 -19.78 21.32
N ASN A 204 -9.42 -19.26 22.46
CA ASN A 204 -8.27 -19.73 23.24
C ASN A 204 -6.95 -19.81 22.44
N PHE A 205 -6.55 -18.72 21.75
CA PHE A 205 -5.38 -18.65 20.87
C PHE A 205 -5.41 -19.59 19.64
N ASP A 206 -6.47 -20.35 19.46
CA ASP A 206 -6.57 -21.28 18.33
C ASP A 206 -7.07 -20.55 17.08
N THR A 207 -6.14 -20.23 16.16
CA THR A 207 -6.44 -19.55 14.90
C THR A 207 -7.25 -20.37 13.91
N LEU A 208 -7.47 -21.66 14.19
CA LEU A 208 -8.34 -22.54 13.41
C LEU A 208 -9.75 -22.63 14.01
N ASN A 209 -9.92 -22.25 15.28
CA ASN A 209 -11.21 -22.22 15.95
C ASN A 209 -11.83 -20.80 15.86
N ILE A 210 -12.27 -20.47 14.65
CA ILE A 210 -12.81 -19.15 14.32
C ILE A 210 -14.29 -19.13 14.72
N GLN A 211 -14.68 -18.11 15.49
CA GLN A 211 -16.06 -17.89 15.91
C GLN A 211 -16.81 -16.97 14.94
N TYR A 212 -16.19 -15.82 14.63
CA TYR A 212 -16.73 -14.79 13.73
C TYR A 212 -15.58 -14.07 13.04
N GLY A 213 -15.89 -13.40 11.95
CA GLY A 213 -14.97 -12.44 11.35
C GLY A 213 -14.89 -12.52 9.85
N THR A 214 -13.96 -11.74 9.32
CA THR A 214 -13.78 -11.59 7.87
C THR A 214 -12.33 -11.79 7.49
N GLU A 215 -12.10 -12.53 6.41
CA GLU A 215 -10.85 -12.54 5.67
C GLU A 215 -11.08 -11.91 4.30
N LEU A 216 -10.18 -11.03 3.87
CA LEU A 216 -10.24 -10.40 2.56
C LEU A 216 -8.84 -10.31 1.98
N ILE A 217 -8.61 -10.99 0.87
CA ILE A 217 -7.30 -11.11 0.24
C ILE A 217 -7.40 -10.63 -1.20
N TYR A 218 -6.66 -9.57 -1.55
CA TYR A 218 -6.49 -9.13 -2.92
C TYR A 218 -5.11 -9.55 -3.42
N LYS A 219 -5.05 -10.13 -4.59
CA LYS A 219 -3.79 -10.46 -5.28
C LYS A 219 -3.82 -9.93 -6.69
N CYS A 220 -2.86 -9.09 -7.04
CA CYS A 220 -2.72 -8.57 -8.39
C CYS A 220 -2.60 -9.71 -9.40
N ILE A 221 -3.40 -9.62 -10.49
CA ILE A 221 -3.39 -10.54 -11.63
C ILE A 221 -3.05 -9.83 -12.94
N GLY A 222 -3.06 -8.50 -12.94
CA GLY A 222 -2.73 -7.67 -14.11
C GLY A 222 -2.76 -6.19 -13.77
N PHE A 223 -2.08 -5.39 -14.56
CA PHE A 223 -2.06 -3.93 -14.43
C PHE A 223 -1.69 -3.28 -15.77
N GLY A 224 -1.99 -2.00 -15.93
CA GLY A 224 -1.68 -1.26 -17.14
C GLY A 224 -2.39 0.10 -17.20
N VAL A 225 -2.61 0.58 -18.44
CA VAL A 225 -3.36 1.81 -18.74
C VAL A 225 -4.44 1.46 -19.76
N GLU A 226 -5.71 1.85 -19.49
CA GLU A 226 -6.86 1.68 -20.39
C GLU A 226 -7.18 2.94 -21.18
#